data_e6625634a38f9dc98afef7d6594f7a04
#
_entry.id   e6625634a38f9dc98afef7d6594f7a04
#
_cell.length_a   1.000
_cell.length_b   1.000
_cell.length_c   1.000
_cell.angle_alpha   90.00
_cell.angle_beta   90.00
_cell.angle_gamma   90.00
#
_symmetry.space_group_name_H-M   'P 1'
#
loop_
_entity.id
_entity.type
_entity.pdbx_description
1 polymer ?
#
loop_
_entity_poly.entity_id
_entity_poly.type
_entity_poly.pdbx_seq_one_letter_code
_entity_poly.pdbx_strand_id
1 'polypeptide(L)'
;NCFSELSRGTFLENAPSVMVSNSTGAGINQLKMMLTNLKQSVVAKAASGNFRMAIDRKFSMPGVGKVVTGSIFSGEINIGDTAMHLPSRTMIKIKDLRVQDTPASRGKTGDRCALNIGGSNLGKIELSRGDWIVALEMDNLSKNLIVEIPANLLKGKSKNLSVHFHLATQHATGKMFLLESSKTDARFEFAKVTLKKAMHGVRGDRFIIRDQSAKHTIGGGIVIDPMPDNREIINKKRKKIFYPSTRSIESVFDSMLRENVTGINPNIFSKKLNLRGDELNKIISNR
;
A
#
# COMPACT_ATOMS: atom_id res chain seq x y z
N ASN A 1 -4.33 -4.60 -32.61
CA ASN A 1 -5.15 -4.94 -31.44
C ASN A 1 -4.89 -3.89 -30.35
N CYS A 2 -5.89 -3.07 -30.01
CA CYS A 2 -5.78 -1.93 -29.11
C CYS A 2 -5.16 -2.32 -27.73
N PHE A 3 -5.48 -3.52 -27.20
CA PHE A 3 -4.91 -4.02 -25.96
C PHE A 3 -3.39 -4.22 -26.06
N SER A 4 -2.90 -4.81 -27.16
CA SER A 4 -1.46 -5.05 -27.34
C SER A 4 -0.65 -3.75 -27.46
N GLU A 5 -1.25 -2.70 -28.00
CA GLU A 5 -0.62 -1.37 -28.07
C GLU A 5 -0.57 -0.70 -26.69
N LEU A 6 -1.67 -0.79 -25.94
CA LEU A 6 -1.75 -0.21 -24.60
C LEU A 6 -0.87 -0.93 -23.57
N SER A 7 -0.65 -2.25 -23.73
CA SER A 7 0.16 -3.06 -22.80
C SER A 7 1.65 -2.99 -23.09
N ARG A 8 2.06 -2.52 -24.27
CA ARG A 8 3.47 -2.45 -24.68
C ARG A 8 4.30 -1.61 -23.71
N GLY A 9 5.44 -2.15 -23.30
CA GLY A 9 6.32 -1.51 -22.32
C GLY A 9 5.79 -1.49 -20.88
N THR A 10 4.69 -2.19 -20.59
CA THR A 10 4.15 -2.36 -19.25
C THR A 10 4.33 -3.81 -18.78
N PHE A 11 4.10 -4.08 -17.49
CA PHE A 11 4.10 -5.46 -16.96
C PHE A 11 2.99 -6.35 -17.56
N LEU A 12 2.05 -5.78 -18.32
CA LEU A 12 0.97 -6.49 -19.02
C LEU A 12 1.32 -6.87 -20.45
N GLU A 13 2.50 -6.52 -20.96
CA GLU A 13 2.86 -6.74 -22.37
C GLU A 13 2.73 -8.21 -22.81
N ASN A 14 3.11 -9.13 -21.92
CA ASN A 14 3.01 -10.57 -22.16
C ASN A 14 1.92 -11.26 -21.32
N ALA A 15 0.99 -10.48 -20.75
CA ALA A 15 -0.07 -11.04 -19.93
C ALA A 15 -1.05 -11.86 -20.77
N PRO A 16 -1.47 -13.06 -20.31
CA PRO A 16 -2.51 -13.84 -20.97
C PRO A 16 -3.78 -13.01 -21.10
N SER A 17 -4.37 -13.00 -22.29
CA SER A 17 -5.60 -12.27 -22.57
C SER A 17 -6.60 -13.16 -23.31
N VAL A 18 -7.89 -12.96 -23.05
CA VAL A 18 -8.98 -13.64 -23.73
C VAL A 18 -10.11 -12.66 -24.00
N MET A 19 -10.65 -12.72 -25.22
CA MET A 19 -11.82 -11.95 -25.61
C MET A 19 -13.08 -12.66 -25.12
N VAL A 20 -13.98 -11.94 -24.47
CA VAL A 20 -15.25 -12.48 -23.95
C VAL A 20 -16.43 -11.61 -24.36
N SER A 21 -17.57 -12.26 -24.55
CA SER A 21 -18.84 -11.59 -24.77
C SER A 21 -19.89 -12.15 -23.82
N ASN A 22 -20.41 -11.33 -22.93
CA ASN A 22 -21.45 -11.74 -21.98
C ASN A 22 -22.81 -12.02 -22.68
N SER A 23 -23.06 -11.37 -23.81
CA SER A 23 -24.32 -11.54 -24.56
C SER A 23 -24.37 -12.85 -25.35
N THR A 24 -23.22 -13.29 -25.89
CA THR A 24 -23.15 -14.52 -26.71
C THR A 24 -22.55 -15.71 -25.95
N GLY A 25 -21.93 -15.49 -24.80
CA GLY A 25 -21.18 -16.51 -24.05
C GLY A 25 -19.81 -16.85 -24.66
N ALA A 26 -19.43 -16.23 -25.78
CA ALA A 26 -18.15 -16.49 -26.42
C ALA A 26 -16.97 -16.19 -25.48
N GLY A 27 -15.99 -17.09 -25.44
CA GLY A 27 -14.77 -16.94 -24.62
C GLY A 27 -14.94 -17.20 -23.11
N ILE A 28 -16.16 -17.34 -22.57
CA ILE A 28 -16.40 -17.52 -21.14
C ILE A 28 -15.73 -18.79 -20.59
N ASN A 29 -15.81 -19.91 -21.32
CA ASN A 29 -15.17 -21.16 -20.88
C ASN A 29 -13.64 -21.03 -20.89
N GLN A 30 -13.07 -20.36 -21.88
CA GLN A 30 -11.64 -20.08 -21.94
C GLN A 30 -11.19 -19.21 -20.75
N LEU A 31 -11.97 -18.17 -20.42
CA LEU A 31 -11.71 -17.35 -19.23
C LEU A 31 -11.73 -18.17 -17.94
N LYS A 32 -12.74 -19.06 -17.76
CA LYS A 32 -12.83 -19.96 -16.60
C LYS A 32 -11.59 -20.87 -16.48
N MET A 33 -11.15 -21.44 -17.59
CA MET A 33 -9.93 -22.28 -17.62
C MET A 33 -8.69 -21.46 -17.22
N MET A 34 -8.53 -20.25 -17.78
CA MET A 34 -7.40 -19.38 -17.42
C MET A 34 -7.41 -19.02 -15.94
N LEU A 35 -8.56 -18.66 -15.37
CA LEU A 35 -8.69 -18.35 -13.95
C LEU A 35 -8.38 -19.56 -13.07
N THR A 36 -8.82 -20.77 -13.45
CA THR A 36 -8.52 -22.01 -12.73
C THR A 36 -7.02 -22.30 -12.72
N ASN A 37 -6.34 -22.11 -13.85
CA ASN A 37 -4.89 -22.32 -13.96
C ASN A 37 -4.12 -21.26 -13.14
N LEU A 38 -4.53 -20.00 -13.19
CA LEU A 38 -3.95 -18.94 -12.36
C LEU A 38 -4.11 -19.23 -10.86
N LYS A 39 -5.27 -19.77 -10.43
CA LYS A 39 -5.49 -20.12 -9.03
C LYS A 39 -4.45 -21.13 -8.50
N GLN A 40 -4.00 -22.07 -9.34
CA GLN A 40 -2.98 -23.05 -8.96
C GLN A 40 -1.58 -22.42 -8.78
N SER A 41 -1.28 -21.35 -9.50
CA SER A 41 0.01 -20.64 -9.43
C SER A 41 0.06 -19.55 -8.36
N VAL A 42 -1.09 -19.14 -7.80
CA VAL A 42 -1.14 -18.08 -6.77
C VAL A 42 -0.78 -18.66 -5.42
N VAL A 43 0.38 -18.28 -4.90
CA VAL A 43 0.73 -18.55 -3.50
C VAL A 43 -0.05 -17.58 -2.62
N ALA A 44 -0.86 -18.13 -1.70
CA ALA A 44 -1.55 -17.31 -0.71
C ALA A 44 -0.54 -16.48 0.09
N LYS A 45 -0.73 -15.15 0.14
CA LYS A 45 0.08 -14.31 1.00
C LYS A 45 -0.12 -14.74 2.45
N ALA A 46 0.99 -14.96 3.15
CA ALA A 46 0.93 -15.18 4.59
C ALA A 46 0.26 -13.97 5.27
N ALA A 47 -0.50 -14.22 6.34
CA ALA A 47 -1.10 -13.16 7.17
C ALA A 47 -0.01 -12.51 8.05
N SER A 48 1.06 -12.00 7.42
CA SER A 48 2.17 -11.33 8.09
C SER A 48 1.88 -9.85 8.30
N GLY A 49 2.59 -9.25 9.24
CA GLY A 49 2.46 -7.84 9.58
C GLY A 49 1.21 -7.53 10.40
N ASN A 50 1.07 -6.26 10.77
CA ASN A 50 -0.09 -5.73 11.47
C ASN A 50 -1.29 -5.58 10.54
N PHE A 51 -2.49 -5.63 11.11
CA PHE A 51 -3.74 -5.48 10.36
C PHE A 51 -3.83 -4.11 9.66
N ARG A 52 -4.17 -4.14 8.37
CA ARG A 52 -4.43 -2.96 7.54
C ARG A 52 -5.52 -3.27 6.51
N MET A 53 -6.63 -2.52 6.55
CA MET A 53 -7.73 -2.60 5.58
C MET A 53 -8.01 -1.23 4.98
N ALA A 54 -7.97 -1.12 3.66
CA ALA A 54 -8.33 0.11 2.94
C ALA A 54 -9.85 0.15 2.69
N ILE A 55 -10.52 1.21 3.14
CA ILE A 55 -11.96 1.40 2.96
C ILE A 55 -12.26 1.77 1.49
N ASP A 56 -13.13 1.00 0.84
CA ASP A 56 -13.63 1.29 -0.50
C ASP A 56 -15.10 1.75 -0.53
N ARG A 57 -15.92 1.32 0.44
CA ARG A 57 -17.30 1.74 0.60
C ARG A 57 -17.67 1.89 2.07
N LYS A 58 -18.65 2.74 2.34
CA LYS A 58 -19.27 2.92 3.65
C LYS A 58 -20.78 2.82 3.53
N PHE A 59 -21.41 2.25 4.54
CA PHE A 59 -22.86 2.15 4.65
C PHE A 59 -23.29 2.51 6.06
N SER A 60 -24.47 3.11 6.19
CA SER A 60 -25.16 3.28 7.46
C SER A 60 -26.47 2.51 7.35
N MET A 61 -26.63 1.47 8.15
CA MET A 61 -27.79 0.58 8.09
C MET A 61 -28.59 0.70 9.38
N PRO A 62 -29.92 0.97 9.29
CA PRO A 62 -30.79 1.00 10.47
C PRO A 62 -30.66 -0.31 11.27
N GLY A 63 -30.54 -0.21 12.59
CA GLY A 63 -30.38 -1.35 13.50
C GLY A 63 -28.99 -2.00 13.54
N VAL A 64 -28.18 -1.86 12.48
CA VAL A 64 -26.83 -2.43 12.39
C VAL A 64 -25.76 -1.41 12.74
N GLY A 65 -25.93 -0.16 12.30
CA GLY A 65 -24.97 0.91 12.51
C GLY A 65 -24.09 1.19 11.30
N LYS A 66 -22.82 1.58 11.54
CA LYS A 66 -21.86 1.90 10.48
C LYS A 66 -21.11 0.65 10.03
N VAL A 67 -21.16 0.39 8.73
CA VAL A 67 -20.46 -0.71 8.07
C VAL A 67 -19.48 -0.13 7.04
N VAL A 68 -18.25 -0.61 7.04
CA VAL A 68 -17.25 -0.29 6.02
C VAL A 68 -16.82 -1.55 5.30
N THR A 69 -16.59 -1.45 3.99
CA THR A 69 -16.04 -2.56 3.20
C THR A 69 -14.67 -2.21 2.67
N GLY A 70 -13.85 -3.24 2.46
CA GLY A 70 -12.52 -3.08 1.92
C GLY A 70 -11.74 -4.37 1.81
N SER A 71 -10.55 -4.29 1.23
CA SER A 71 -9.61 -5.41 1.18
C SER A 71 -8.61 -5.32 2.32
N ILE A 72 -8.31 -6.46 2.94
CA ILE A 72 -7.24 -6.57 3.95
C ILE A 72 -5.91 -6.70 3.23
N PHE A 73 -5.04 -5.71 3.42
CA PHE A 73 -3.71 -5.64 2.79
C PHE A 73 -2.65 -6.45 3.56
N SER A 74 -2.80 -6.54 4.89
CA SER A 74 -1.88 -7.29 5.77
C SER A 74 -2.55 -7.63 7.09
N GLY A 75 -1.99 -8.64 7.78
CA GLY A 75 -2.46 -9.09 9.09
C GLY A 75 -3.83 -9.73 9.08
N GLU A 76 -4.47 -9.72 10.23
CA GLU A 76 -5.81 -10.28 10.44
C GLU A 76 -6.59 -9.47 11.48
N ILE A 77 -7.91 -9.61 11.48
CA ILE A 77 -8.84 -8.95 12.39
C ILE A 77 -9.95 -9.91 12.81
N ASN A 78 -10.36 -9.87 14.07
CA ASN A 78 -11.41 -10.71 14.63
C ASN A 78 -12.58 -9.85 15.14
N ILE A 79 -13.74 -10.45 15.28
CA ILE A 79 -14.86 -9.85 15.99
C ILE A 79 -14.41 -9.58 17.44
N GLY A 80 -14.73 -8.39 17.96
CA GLY A 80 -14.32 -7.94 19.28
C GLY A 80 -12.98 -7.21 19.35
N ASP A 81 -12.16 -7.27 18.31
CA ASP A 81 -10.89 -6.55 18.26
C ASP A 81 -11.12 -5.03 18.27
N THR A 82 -10.12 -4.32 18.78
CA THR A 82 -10.01 -2.86 18.70
C THR A 82 -9.01 -2.50 17.60
N ALA A 83 -9.41 -1.61 16.72
CA ALA A 83 -8.60 -1.10 15.64
C ALA A 83 -8.63 0.43 15.62
N MET A 84 -7.86 1.06 14.77
CA MET A 84 -7.79 2.51 14.61
C MET A 84 -8.28 2.93 13.23
N HIS A 85 -9.14 3.94 13.18
CA HIS A 85 -9.50 4.62 11.94
C HIS A 85 -8.48 5.70 11.60
N LEU A 86 -7.96 5.69 10.39
CA LEU A 86 -7.14 6.77 9.84
C LEU A 86 -7.90 7.51 8.74
N PRO A 87 -7.85 8.84 8.70
CA PRO A 87 -6.85 9.72 9.34
C PRO A 87 -7.22 10.22 10.74
N SER A 88 -8.43 9.94 11.28
CA SER A 88 -8.89 10.56 12.54
C SER A 88 -8.16 10.04 13.79
N ARG A 89 -7.45 8.91 13.70
CA ARG A 89 -6.84 8.20 14.86
C ARG A 89 -7.87 7.81 15.93
N THR A 90 -9.11 7.61 15.52
CA THR A 90 -10.19 7.21 16.43
C THR A 90 -10.16 5.70 16.61
N MET A 91 -10.16 5.24 17.85
CA MET A 91 -10.31 3.81 18.18
C MET A 91 -11.72 3.36 17.85
N ILE A 92 -11.82 2.22 17.20
CA ILE A 92 -13.08 1.57 16.82
C ILE A 92 -13.05 0.11 17.27
N LYS A 93 -14.22 -0.43 17.58
CA LYS A 93 -14.42 -1.84 17.91
C LYS A 93 -15.08 -2.56 16.75
N ILE A 94 -14.62 -3.74 16.40
CA ILE A 94 -15.23 -4.60 15.42
C ILE A 94 -16.39 -5.35 16.08
N LYS A 95 -17.63 -5.05 15.66
CA LYS A 95 -18.83 -5.66 16.24
C LYS A 95 -19.24 -6.92 15.52
N ASP A 96 -19.08 -6.92 14.20
CA ASP A 96 -19.40 -8.03 13.31
C ASP A 96 -18.53 -7.98 12.05
N LEU A 97 -18.37 -9.12 11.39
CA LEU A 97 -17.50 -9.25 10.24
C LEU A 97 -18.09 -10.23 9.21
N ARG A 98 -17.99 -9.87 7.95
CA ARG A 98 -18.31 -10.77 6.83
C ARG A 98 -17.13 -10.82 5.85
N VAL A 99 -16.81 -12.00 5.37
CA VAL A 99 -15.81 -12.24 4.33
C VAL A 99 -16.54 -12.70 3.07
N GLN A 100 -16.36 -11.99 1.95
CA GLN A 100 -17.05 -12.30 0.69
C GLN A 100 -18.56 -12.53 0.88
N ASP A 101 -19.20 -11.61 1.61
CA ASP A 101 -20.63 -11.62 1.96
C ASP A 101 -21.09 -12.77 2.89
N THR A 102 -20.18 -13.63 3.34
CA THR A 102 -20.48 -14.72 4.29
C THR A 102 -20.07 -14.30 5.71
N PRO A 103 -20.92 -14.51 6.74
CA PRO A 103 -20.56 -14.28 8.14
C PRO A 103 -19.29 -15.04 8.52
N ALA A 104 -18.37 -14.36 9.20
CA ALA A 104 -17.12 -14.95 9.64
C ALA A 104 -16.68 -14.34 10.97
N SER A 105 -15.92 -15.08 11.77
CA SER A 105 -15.34 -14.59 13.03
C SER A 105 -14.02 -13.86 12.81
N ARG A 106 -13.35 -14.08 11.67
CA ARG A 106 -12.03 -13.55 11.33
C ARG A 106 -11.91 -13.22 9.85
N GLY A 107 -11.21 -12.11 9.55
CA GLY A 107 -10.73 -11.76 8.21
C GLY A 107 -9.21 -11.65 8.18
N LYS A 108 -8.57 -12.04 7.09
CA LYS A 108 -7.12 -12.09 6.91
C LYS A 108 -6.65 -11.45 5.60
N THR A 109 -5.37 -11.25 5.48
CA THR A 109 -4.70 -10.74 4.27
C THR A 109 -5.25 -11.39 3.00
N GLY A 110 -5.67 -10.54 2.06
CA GLY A 110 -6.26 -10.94 0.78
C GLY A 110 -7.79 -11.04 0.79
N ASP A 111 -8.43 -11.10 1.96
CA ASP A 111 -9.88 -11.14 2.05
C ASP A 111 -10.48 -9.76 1.71
N ARG A 112 -11.66 -9.79 1.09
CA ARG A 112 -12.55 -8.64 1.02
C ARG A 112 -13.58 -8.76 2.14
N CYS A 113 -13.56 -7.79 3.06
CA CYS A 113 -14.38 -7.80 4.27
C CYS A 113 -15.38 -6.67 4.31
N ALA A 114 -16.53 -6.94 4.96
CA ALA A 114 -17.42 -5.93 5.50
C ALA A 114 -17.29 -5.97 7.03
N LEU A 115 -16.93 -4.83 7.63
CA LEU A 115 -16.77 -4.68 9.07
C LEU A 115 -17.89 -3.80 9.61
N ASN A 116 -18.70 -4.33 10.52
CA ASN A 116 -19.57 -3.53 11.37
C ASN A 116 -18.71 -2.94 12.49
N ILE A 117 -18.62 -1.62 12.54
CA ILE A 117 -17.76 -0.91 13.47
C ILE A 117 -18.55 -0.12 14.51
N GLY A 118 -18.02 -0.08 15.72
CA GLY A 118 -18.56 0.67 16.85
C GLY A 118 -17.50 1.47 17.58
N GLY A 119 -17.92 2.28 18.54
CA GLY A 119 -17.05 3.08 19.40
C GLY A 119 -17.70 4.37 19.84
N SER A 120 -17.35 4.88 21.03
CA SER A 120 -17.96 6.08 21.64
C SER A 120 -17.75 7.35 20.79
N ASN A 121 -16.68 7.44 20.05
CA ASN A 121 -16.36 8.59 19.20
C ASN A 121 -16.69 8.39 17.72
N LEU A 122 -17.27 7.25 17.34
CA LEU A 122 -17.57 6.94 15.94
C LEU A 122 -18.57 7.92 15.31
N GLY A 123 -19.48 8.49 16.11
CA GLY A 123 -20.42 9.53 15.68
C GLY A 123 -19.76 10.84 15.25
N LYS A 124 -18.58 11.13 15.80
CA LYS A 124 -17.83 12.37 15.57
C LYS A 124 -16.91 12.34 14.35
N ILE A 125 -16.73 11.18 13.72
CA ILE A 125 -15.87 11.03 12.56
C ILE A 125 -16.69 10.79 11.29
N GLU A 126 -16.22 11.37 10.21
CA GLU A 126 -16.67 11.05 8.88
C GLU A 126 -15.79 9.94 8.29
N LEU A 127 -16.41 8.80 8.01
CA LEU A 127 -15.76 7.71 7.28
C LEU A 127 -15.80 8.03 5.78
N SER A 128 -14.73 7.78 5.07
CA SER A 128 -14.66 8.05 3.63
C SER A 128 -13.93 6.95 2.88
N ARG A 129 -14.26 6.80 1.59
CA ARG A 129 -13.43 6.00 0.69
C ARG A 129 -11.99 6.56 0.71
N GLY A 130 -11.03 5.68 0.86
CA GLY A 130 -9.62 6.04 0.99
C GLY A 130 -9.13 6.13 2.43
N ASP A 131 -10.03 6.07 3.42
CA ASP A 131 -9.63 5.92 4.81
C ASP A 131 -9.15 4.47 5.06
N TRP A 132 -8.50 4.26 6.20
CA TRP A 132 -8.00 2.95 6.60
C TRP A 132 -8.52 2.56 7.98
N ILE A 133 -8.69 1.26 8.16
CA ILE A 133 -8.78 0.63 9.48
C ILE A 133 -7.49 -0.15 9.68
N VAL A 134 -6.77 0.16 10.75
CA VAL A 134 -5.44 -0.41 11.01
C VAL A 134 -5.31 -0.88 12.45
N ALA A 135 -4.34 -1.75 12.72
CA ALA A 135 -3.92 -2.06 14.08
C ALA A 135 -3.46 -0.79 14.81
N LEU A 136 -3.57 -0.76 16.14
CA LEU A 136 -3.29 0.43 16.95
C LEU A 136 -1.84 0.94 16.79
N GLU A 137 -0.92 0.02 16.50
CA GLU A 137 0.50 0.31 16.29
C GLU A 137 0.77 1.03 14.96
N MET A 138 -0.21 1.02 14.03
CA MET A 138 -0.04 1.48 12.65
C MET A 138 -0.61 2.89 12.40
N ASP A 139 -0.43 3.79 13.36
CA ASP A 139 -0.94 5.18 13.31
C ASP A 139 -0.14 6.12 12.37
N ASN A 140 0.68 5.57 11.49
CA ASN A 140 1.57 6.31 10.60
C ASN A 140 0.82 7.01 9.45
N LEU A 141 0.89 8.31 9.45
CA LEU A 141 0.43 9.19 8.39
C LEU A 141 1.57 10.11 7.97
N SER A 142 1.80 10.25 6.68
CA SER A 142 2.83 11.14 6.17
C SER A 142 2.39 11.91 4.94
N LYS A 143 2.87 13.15 4.81
CA LYS A 143 2.80 13.92 3.56
C LYS A 143 4.00 13.67 2.65
N ASN A 144 5.06 13.06 3.18
CA ASN A 144 6.28 12.80 2.42
C ASN A 144 6.51 11.29 2.32
N LEU A 145 6.86 10.84 1.13
CA LEU A 145 7.19 9.45 0.83
C LEU A 145 8.48 9.43 0.02
N ILE A 146 9.30 8.40 0.20
CA ILE A 146 10.31 8.02 -0.79
C ILE A 146 9.78 6.81 -1.53
N VAL A 147 9.88 6.86 -2.84
CA VAL A 147 9.35 5.83 -3.73
C VAL A 147 10.40 5.37 -4.73
N GLU A 148 10.30 4.12 -5.13
CA GLU A 148 11.04 3.52 -6.23
C GLU A 148 10.15 3.51 -7.47
N ILE A 149 10.70 3.94 -8.59
CA ILE A 149 10.03 3.98 -9.90
C ILE A 149 10.91 3.37 -10.97
N PRO A 150 10.37 2.84 -12.08
CA PRO A 150 11.17 2.40 -13.22
C PRO A 150 12.02 3.55 -13.78
N ALA A 151 13.30 3.29 -14.09
CA ALA A 151 14.27 4.31 -14.51
C ALA A 151 13.86 5.15 -15.73
N ASN A 152 13.06 4.61 -16.60
CA ASN A 152 12.60 5.32 -17.81
C ASN A 152 11.26 6.06 -17.63
N LEU A 153 10.62 5.96 -16.45
CA LEU A 153 9.28 6.49 -16.23
C LEU A 153 9.20 8.01 -16.44
N LEU A 154 10.24 8.72 -16.03
CA LEU A 154 10.31 10.19 -16.12
C LEU A 154 11.25 10.68 -17.23
N LYS A 155 11.72 9.79 -18.12
CA LYS A 155 12.60 10.18 -19.24
C LYS A 155 11.93 11.26 -20.09
N GLY A 156 12.63 12.37 -20.30
CA GLY A 156 12.11 13.52 -21.05
C GLY A 156 11.09 14.39 -20.31
N LYS A 157 10.77 14.06 -19.03
CA LYS A 157 9.88 14.87 -18.19
C LYS A 157 10.68 15.73 -17.20
N SER A 158 10.01 16.76 -16.66
CA SER A 158 10.62 17.60 -15.62
C SER A 158 10.98 16.77 -14.39
N LYS A 159 12.15 17.09 -13.78
CA LYS A 159 12.56 16.50 -12.48
C LYS A 159 11.59 16.84 -11.33
N ASN A 160 10.68 17.80 -11.55
CA ASN A 160 9.65 18.22 -10.60
C ASN A 160 8.29 18.11 -11.30
N LEU A 161 7.50 17.12 -10.91
CA LEU A 161 6.25 16.79 -11.55
C LEU A 161 5.08 16.94 -10.58
N SER A 162 4.04 17.69 -10.98
CA SER A 162 2.75 17.70 -10.26
C SER A 162 1.97 16.45 -10.61
N VAL A 163 1.52 15.71 -9.60
CA VAL A 163 0.90 14.38 -9.78
C VAL A 163 -0.35 14.20 -8.92
N HIS A 164 -1.25 13.35 -9.40
CA HIS A 164 -2.20 12.65 -8.58
C HIS A 164 -1.60 11.31 -8.17
N PHE A 165 -1.39 11.13 -6.87
CA PHE A 165 -0.81 9.93 -6.28
C PHE A 165 -1.92 9.05 -5.73
N HIS A 166 -1.97 7.79 -6.16
CA HIS A 166 -2.97 6.81 -5.77
C HIS A 166 -2.28 5.62 -5.08
N LEU A 167 -2.69 5.32 -3.85
CA LEU A 167 -2.23 4.17 -3.08
C LEU A 167 -3.44 3.45 -2.50
N ALA A 168 -3.65 2.19 -2.86
CA ALA A 168 -4.88 1.46 -2.55
C ALA A 168 -6.12 2.25 -2.99
N THR A 169 -7.01 2.57 -2.04
CA THR A 169 -8.22 3.38 -2.28
C THR A 169 -8.01 4.87 -2.01
N GLN A 170 -6.85 5.26 -1.47
CA GLN A 170 -6.49 6.66 -1.20
C GLN A 170 -6.04 7.37 -2.48
N HIS A 171 -6.25 8.67 -2.52
CA HIS A 171 -5.58 9.55 -3.48
C HIS A 171 -5.28 10.92 -2.87
N ALA A 172 -4.20 11.53 -3.32
CA ALA A 172 -3.85 12.90 -2.99
C ALA A 172 -3.08 13.54 -4.14
N THR A 173 -3.24 14.84 -4.30
CA THR A 173 -2.37 15.62 -5.19
C THR A 173 -1.07 15.95 -4.49
N GLY A 174 0.01 16.08 -5.25
CA GLY A 174 1.32 16.39 -4.71
C GLY A 174 2.33 16.73 -5.78
N LYS A 175 3.59 16.82 -5.34
CA LYS A 175 4.75 17.00 -6.21
C LYS A 175 5.69 15.83 -6.05
N MET A 176 6.22 15.34 -7.14
CA MET A 176 7.23 14.29 -7.19
C MET A 176 8.54 14.89 -7.69
N PHE A 177 9.61 14.63 -6.96
CA PHE A 177 10.96 15.09 -7.26
C PHE A 177 11.88 13.90 -7.43
N LEU A 178 12.53 13.79 -8.58
CA LEU A 178 13.55 12.79 -8.81
C LEU A 178 14.75 13.07 -7.91
N LEU A 179 15.15 12.05 -7.15
CA LEU A 179 16.36 12.08 -6.35
C LEU A 179 17.55 11.66 -7.23
N GLU A 180 18.72 12.22 -6.98
CA GLU A 180 19.91 11.79 -7.70
C GLU A 180 20.17 10.31 -7.39
N SER A 181 20.18 9.48 -8.43
CA SER A 181 20.44 8.07 -8.35
C SER A 181 21.86 7.82 -7.82
N SER A 182 22.01 7.03 -6.77
CA SER A 182 23.24 6.30 -6.57
C SER A 182 23.32 5.23 -7.68
N LYS A 183 24.40 5.20 -8.44
CA LYS A 183 24.65 4.40 -9.68
C LYS A 183 24.51 2.86 -9.52
N THR A 184 23.83 2.35 -8.53
CA THR A 184 23.86 0.94 -8.16
C THR A 184 22.88 0.05 -8.92
N ASP A 185 21.80 0.58 -9.48
CA ASP A 185 20.91 -0.22 -10.35
C ASP A 185 20.25 0.69 -11.40
N ALA A 186 20.61 0.48 -12.67
CA ALA A 186 20.09 1.25 -13.80
C ALA A 186 18.60 0.99 -14.12
N ARG A 187 17.97 0.02 -13.46
CA ARG A 187 16.57 -0.35 -13.69
C ARG A 187 15.58 0.52 -12.94
N PHE A 188 16.00 1.12 -11.82
CA PHE A 188 15.13 1.88 -10.93
C PHE A 188 15.73 3.22 -10.55
N GLU A 189 14.85 4.17 -10.29
CA GLU A 189 15.17 5.48 -9.75
C GLU A 189 14.37 5.73 -8.48
N PHE A 190 14.87 6.59 -7.61
CA PHE A 190 14.16 7.01 -6.41
C PHE A 190 13.61 8.40 -6.58
N ALA A 191 12.40 8.62 -6.07
CA ALA A 191 11.78 9.92 -6.05
C ALA A 191 11.22 10.25 -4.67
N LYS A 192 11.27 11.54 -4.30
CA LYS A 192 10.52 12.08 -3.17
C LYS A 192 9.15 12.53 -3.67
N VAL A 193 8.11 12.09 -2.98
CA VAL A 193 6.74 12.57 -3.18
C VAL A 193 6.33 13.41 -1.98
N THR A 194 5.87 14.65 -2.22
CA THR A 194 5.31 15.53 -1.19
C THR A 194 3.84 15.79 -1.52
N LEU A 195 2.95 15.28 -0.66
CA LEU A 195 1.51 15.27 -0.83
C LEU A 195 0.84 16.46 -0.12
N LYS A 196 -0.27 16.95 -0.65
CA LYS A 196 -1.10 17.96 0.02
C LYS A 196 -1.82 17.40 1.24
N LYS A 197 -2.28 16.14 1.19
CA LYS A 197 -2.94 15.40 2.28
C LYS A 197 -2.04 14.26 2.75
N ALA A 198 -1.94 14.06 4.06
CA ALA A 198 -1.20 12.91 4.61
C ALA A 198 -1.91 11.60 4.23
N MET A 199 -1.11 10.58 3.91
CA MET A 199 -1.56 9.24 3.55
C MET A 199 -0.93 8.20 4.45
N HIS A 200 -1.65 7.12 4.68
CA HIS A 200 -1.11 5.91 5.30
C HIS A 200 -0.45 5.05 4.23
N GLY A 201 0.71 4.50 4.56
CA GLY A 201 1.42 3.56 3.70
C GLY A 201 2.55 2.88 4.46
N VAL A 202 3.05 1.79 3.92
CA VAL A 202 4.22 1.07 4.42
C VAL A 202 5.17 0.76 3.28
N ARG A 203 6.41 0.37 3.61
CA ARG A 203 7.35 -0.13 2.61
C ARG A 203 6.75 -1.33 1.87
N GLY A 204 6.89 -1.32 0.55
CA GLY A 204 6.36 -2.37 -0.32
C GLY A 204 4.96 -2.08 -0.88
N ASP A 205 4.24 -1.08 -0.37
CA ASP A 205 2.96 -0.68 -0.95
C ASP A 205 3.16 -0.17 -2.39
N ARG A 206 2.31 -0.64 -3.30
CA ARG A 206 2.30 -0.21 -4.70
C ARG A 206 1.45 1.02 -4.88
N PHE A 207 1.89 1.94 -5.73
CA PHE A 207 1.16 3.15 -6.07
C PHE A 207 1.08 3.37 -7.57
N ILE A 208 0.14 4.21 -7.98
CA ILE A 208 -0.01 4.71 -9.34
C ILE A 208 0.05 6.23 -9.31
N ILE A 209 0.66 6.83 -10.32
CA ILE A 209 0.66 8.27 -10.53
C ILE A 209 -0.03 8.63 -11.84
N ARG A 210 -0.84 9.69 -11.77
CA ARG A 210 -1.49 10.29 -12.93
C ARG A 210 -1.02 11.73 -13.08
N ASP A 211 -1.17 12.26 -14.27
CA ASP A 211 -0.85 13.65 -14.58
C ASP A 211 -1.71 14.65 -13.77
N GLN A 212 -1.35 15.92 -13.81
CA GLN A 212 -2.05 16.98 -13.10
C GLN A 212 -3.53 17.09 -13.48
N SER A 213 -3.91 16.72 -14.70
CA SER A 213 -5.29 16.69 -15.17
C SER A 213 -6.05 15.44 -14.74
N ALA A 214 -5.36 14.46 -14.15
CA ALA A 214 -5.86 13.11 -13.84
C ALA A 214 -6.45 12.37 -15.06
N LYS A 215 -6.07 12.76 -16.29
CA LYS A 215 -6.54 12.11 -17.52
C LYS A 215 -5.65 10.96 -17.93
N HIS A 216 -4.32 11.11 -17.76
CA HIS A 216 -3.37 10.10 -18.20
C HIS A 216 -2.62 9.46 -17.01
N THR A 217 -2.49 8.15 -17.05
CA THR A 217 -1.60 7.43 -16.13
C THR A 217 -0.17 7.61 -16.61
N ILE A 218 0.69 8.15 -15.72
CA ILE A 218 2.12 8.32 -15.98
C ILE A 218 2.84 6.99 -15.76
N GLY A 219 2.44 6.24 -14.72
CA GLY A 219 3.02 4.97 -14.32
C GLY A 219 2.79 4.70 -12.84
N GLY A 220 3.68 3.93 -12.24
CA GLY A 220 3.60 3.57 -10.83
C GLY A 220 4.95 3.12 -10.29
N GLY A 221 4.94 2.62 -9.05
CA GLY A 221 6.14 2.17 -8.37
C GLY A 221 5.81 1.58 -7.00
N ILE A 222 6.82 1.56 -6.14
CA ILE A 222 6.76 0.96 -4.82
C ILE A 222 7.20 1.98 -3.77
N VAL A 223 6.49 2.07 -2.64
CA VAL A 223 6.88 2.89 -1.49
C VAL A 223 8.10 2.26 -0.83
N ILE A 224 9.17 3.03 -0.66
CA ILE A 224 10.42 2.59 -0.02
C ILE A 224 10.53 3.10 1.41
N ASP A 225 10.19 4.36 1.63
CA ASP A 225 10.10 4.94 2.96
C ASP A 225 8.81 5.76 3.08
N PRO A 226 7.84 5.26 3.88
CA PRO A 226 6.55 5.94 4.05
C PRO A 226 6.62 7.14 5.00
N MET A 227 7.69 7.27 5.78
CA MET A 227 7.88 8.34 6.78
C MET A 227 9.35 8.81 6.77
N PRO A 228 9.81 9.42 5.67
CA PRO A 228 11.19 9.89 5.59
C PRO A 228 11.43 11.07 6.56
N ASP A 229 12.58 11.09 7.22
CA ASP A 229 12.99 12.25 8.00
C ASP A 229 13.34 13.40 7.05
N ASN A 230 12.60 14.50 7.16
CA ASN A 230 12.83 15.68 6.32
C ASN A 230 14.22 16.30 6.53
N ARG A 231 14.78 16.22 7.75
CA ARG A 231 16.11 16.74 8.05
C ARG A 231 17.20 15.98 7.33
N GLU A 232 17.04 14.69 7.15
CA GLU A 232 17.99 13.83 6.42
C GLU A 232 17.95 14.06 4.91
N ILE A 233 16.77 14.39 4.35
CA ILE A 233 16.60 14.62 2.90
C ILE A 233 17.23 15.94 2.47
N ILE A 234 17.25 16.96 3.34
CA ILE A 234 17.77 18.30 3.05
C ILE A 234 19.30 18.33 3.16
N ASN A 235 19.90 17.42 3.92
CA ASN A 235 21.33 17.42 4.15
C ASN A 235 22.10 16.83 2.96
N LYS A 236 22.41 17.67 1.94
CA LYS A 236 23.17 17.31 0.73
C LYS A 236 24.54 16.67 1.01
N LYS A 237 25.09 16.80 2.23
CA LYS A 237 26.39 16.27 2.63
C LYS A 237 26.36 14.76 3.01
N ARG A 238 25.20 14.21 3.39
CA ARG A 238 25.02 12.78 3.60
C ARG A 238 24.16 12.20 2.47
N LYS A 239 24.76 11.47 1.54
CA LYS A 239 24.03 10.67 0.55
C LYS A 239 23.21 9.64 1.34
N LYS A 240 21.90 9.88 1.47
CA LYS A 240 21.02 8.86 2.05
C LYS A 240 20.96 7.68 1.10
N ILE A 241 21.32 6.51 1.59
CA ILE A 241 21.22 5.28 0.81
C ILE A 241 19.77 4.82 0.90
N PHE A 242 19.10 4.76 -0.24
CA PHE A 242 17.79 4.16 -0.35
C PHE A 242 17.97 2.71 -0.77
N TYR A 243 17.23 1.81 -0.11
CA TYR A 243 17.31 0.39 -0.38
C TYR A 243 16.19 -0.02 -1.33
N PRO A 244 16.50 -0.62 -2.50
CA PRO A 244 15.50 -1.10 -3.44
C PRO A 244 14.48 -2.03 -2.79
N SER A 245 13.28 -2.08 -3.35
CA SER A 245 12.18 -2.94 -2.88
C SER A 245 12.53 -4.43 -2.89
N THR A 246 13.50 -4.81 -3.73
CA THR A 246 14.01 -6.19 -3.86
C THR A 246 14.87 -6.65 -2.69
N ARG A 247 15.37 -5.74 -1.83
CA ARG A 247 16.16 -6.13 -0.66
C ARG A 247 15.28 -6.69 0.44
N SER A 248 15.76 -7.79 1.07
CA SER A 248 15.11 -8.35 2.25
C SER A 248 15.13 -7.38 3.43
N ILE A 249 14.17 -7.53 4.34
CA ILE A 249 14.03 -6.65 5.51
C ILE A 249 15.27 -6.74 6.40
N GLU A 250 15.82 -7.94 6.58
CA GLU A 250 17.04 -8.18 7.36
C GLU A 250 18.23 -7.44 6.75
N SER A 251 18.39 -7.51 5.43
CA SER A 251 19.47 -6.80 4.73
C SER A 251 19.32 -5.28 4.83
N VAL A 252 18.09 -4.77 4.83
CA VAL A 252 17.81 -3.34 5.06
C VAL A 252 18.17 -2.96 6.49
N PHE A 253 17.78 -3.78 7.48
CA PHE A 253 18.09 -3.55 8.89
C PHE A 253 19.60 -3.49 9.14
N ASP A 254 20.35 -4.48 8.65
CA ASP A 254 21.82 -4.53 8.78
C ASP A 254 22.51 -3.32 8.16
N SER A 255 22.04 -2.92 6.99
CA SER A 255 22.63 -1.77 6.31
C SER A 255 22.33 -0.47 7.06
N MET A 256 21.11 -0.33 7.59
CA MET A 256 20.73 0.83 8.40
C MET A 256 21.52 0.89 9.72
N LEU A 257 21.79 -0.25 10.37
CA LEU A 257 22.64 -0.31 11.58
C LEU A 257 24.07 0.17 11.30
N ARG A 258 24.65 -0.24 10.19
CA ARG A 258 26.02 0.17 9.81
C ARG A 258 26.12 1.67 9.50
N GLU A 259 25.06 2.27 8.97
CA GLU A 259 25.05 3.67 8.54
C GLU A 259 24.66 4.65 9.64
N ASN A 260 23.88 4.20 10.65
CA ASN A 260 23.39 5.05 11.72
C ASN A 260 24.17 4.83 13.00
N VAL A 261 25.12 5.74 13.27
CA VAL A 261 25.96 5.72 14.50
C VAL A 261 25.11 5.76 15.77
N THR A 262 23.93 6.38 15.74
CA THR A 262 23.00 6.50 16.88
C THR A 262 22.03 5.32 17.00
N GLY A 263 22.15 4.32 16.10
CA GLY A 263 21.26 3.16 16.07
C GLY A 263 19.95 3.40 15.32
N ILE A 264 19.06 2.42 15.39
CA ILE A 264 17.73 2.44 14.76
C ILE A 264 16.67 2.46 15.85
N ASN A 265 15.67 3.34 15.72
CA ASN A 265 14.49 3.28 16.57
C ASN A 265 13.60 2.09 16.13
N PRO A 266 13.44 1.04 16.98
CA PRO A 266 12.72 -0.17 16.60
C PRO A 266 11.24 0.08 16.27
N ASN A 267 10.58 1.00 16.99
CA ASN A 267 9.17 1.33 16.75
C ASN A 267 8.95 2.02 15.41
N ILE A 268 9.84 2.94 15.04
CA ILE A 268 9.75 3.61 13.74
C ILE A 268 10.05 2.61 12.61
N PHE A 269 11.05 1.76 12.80
CA PHE A 269 11.42 0.71 11.83
C PHE A 269 10.26 -0.25 11.61
N SER A 270 9.66 -0.78 12.70
CA SER A 270 8.51 -1.66 12.67
C SER A 270 7.32 -1.04 11.92
N LYS A 271 6.96 0.21 12.22
CA LYS A 271 5.87 0.92 11.56
C LYS A 271 6.11 1.11 10.06
N LYS A 272 7.34 1.48 9.66
CA LYS A 272 7.70 1.68 8.25
C LYS A 272 7.57 0.41 7.42
N LEU A 273 7.93 -0.75 8.00
CA LEU A 273 7.94 -2.04 7.33
C LEU A 273 6.72 -2.91 7.65
N ASN A 274 5.82 -2.42 8.50
CA ASN A 274 4.65 -3.16 8.98
C ASN A 274 5.01 -4.48 9.67
N LEU A 275 5.97 -4.46 10.57
CA LEU A 275 6.39 -5.63 11.35
C LEU A 275 5.60 -5.72 12.66
N ARG A 276 5.16 -6.92 13.03
CA ARG A 276 4.67 -7.21 14.37
C ARG A 276 5.84 -7.32 15.33
N GLY A 277 5.57 -7.21 16.63
CA GLY A 277 6.61 -7.29 17.66
C GLY A 277 7.42 -8.59 17.61
N ASP A 278 6.76 -9.73 17.36
CA ASP A 278 7.42 -11.04 17.21
C ASP A 278 8.32 -11.10 15.95
N GLU A 279 7.88 -10.51 14.83
CA GLU A 279 8.66 -10.43 13.59
C GLU A 279 9.89 -9.53 13.77
N LEU A 280 9.72 -8.39 14.43
CA LEU A 280 10.82 -7.47 14.75
C LEU A 280 11.84 -8.13 15.69
N ASN A 281 11.37 -8.79 16.75
CA ASN A 281 12.25 -9.47 17.71
C ASN A 281 13.09 -10.57 17.06
N LYS A 282 12.52 -11.32 16.10
CA LYS A 282 13.28 -12.30 15.32
C LYS A 282 14.42 -11.66 14.51
N ILE A 283 14.16 -10.48 13.92
CA ILE A 283 15.20 -9.77 13.16
C ILE A 283 16.32 -9.30 14.09
N ILE A 284 15.97 -8.80 15.29
CA ILE A 284 16.95 -8.31 16.26
C ILE A 284 17.76 -9.45 16.88
N SER A 285 17.10 -10.55 17.29
CA SER A 285 17.78 -11.68 17.96
C SER A 285 18.66 -12.52 17.06
N ASN A 286 18.50 -12.42 15.76
CA ASN A 286 19.38 -13.09 14.79
C ASN A 286 20.66 -12.29 14.48
N ARG A 287 21.00 -11.25 15.28
CA ARG A 287 22.15 -10.36 15.12
C ARG A 287 23.03 -10.36 16.35
#